data_cd9bb7ba458fc75810761b311f6e6c2b
#
_entry.id   cd9bb7ba458fc75810761b311f6e6c2b
#
_cell.length_a   1.000
_cell.length_b   1.000
_cell.length_c   1.000
_cell.angle_alpha   90.00
_cell.angle_beta   90.00
_cell.angle_gamma   90.00
#
_symmetry.space_group_name_H-M   'P 1'
#
loop_
_entity.id
_entity.type
_entity.pdbx_description
1 polymer ?
#
loop_
_entity_poly.entity_id
_entity_poly.type
_entity_poly.pdbx_seq_one_letter_code
_entity_poly.pdbx_strand_id
1 'polypeptide(L)'
;LESIDEKPLRFLRYFIMANYDTSKEKDGILREDQIYSWLSNNNDQCQYEEKPFQFVEKMKHDVNLYVKYRKAQGDDAGNMHLKNVTMLAGNSYKLHLMLMLAASEMDEEALSKFKEVVESVVYYTVINRITTNITERTFASWCSEIRRITSAESLDAFVARAVIPTVTSWKQDNQSNFMR
;
A
#
# COMPACT_ATOMS: atom_id res chain seq x y z
N LEU A 1 -12.85 -12.06 -1.83
CA LEU A 1 -12.86 -10.80 -2.59
C LEU A 1 -14.29 -10.39 -3.01
N GLU A 2 -15.13 -11.31 -3.41
CA GLU A 2 -16.54 -11.03 -3.76
C GLU A 2 -17.29 -10.24 -2.68
N SER A 3 -17.05 -10.55 -1.41
CA SER A 3 -17.72 -9.87 -0.26
C SER A 3 -17.41 -8.38 -0.13
N ILE A 4 -16.47 -7.84 -0.91
CA ILE A 4 -16.03 -6.44 -0.92
C ILE A 4 -16.01 -5.84 -2.33
N ASP A 5 -16.61 -6.52 -3.31
CA ASP A 5 -16.62 -6.12 -4.73
C ASP A 5 -15.22 -5.78 -5.26
N GLU A 6 -14.25 -6.69 -5.03
CA GLU A 6 -12.88 -6.50 -5.47
C GLU A 6 -12.53 -7.40 -6.65
N LYS A 7 -11.92 -6.80 -7.67
CA LYS A 7 -11.42 -7.52 -8.84
C LYS A 7 -10.19 -8.34 -8.47
N PRO A 8 -10.16 -9.68 -8.73
CA PRO A 8 -9.04 -10.54 -8.41
C PRO A 8 -7.69 -10.03 -8.95
N LEU A 9 -7.66 -9.53 -10.18
CA LEU A 9 -6.43 -9.01 -10.78
C LEU A 9 -5.89 -7.77 -10.08
N ARG A 10 -6.77 -6.87 -9.59
CA ARG A 10 -6.35 -5.70 -8.82
C ARG A 10 -5.74 -6.12 -7.49
N PHE A 11 -6.38 -7.04 -6.76
CA PHE A 11 -5.81 -7.60 -5.54
C PHE A 11 -4.45 -8.24 -5.82
N LEU A 12 -4.35 -9.09 -6.85
CA LEU A 12 -3.11 -9.78 -7.17
C LEU A 12 -1.98 -8.80 -7.53
N ARG A 13 -2.29 -7.72 -8.22
CA ARG A 13 -1.35 -6.63 -8.49
C ARG A 13 -0.84 -5.99 -7.19
N TYR A 14 -1.73 -5.65 -6.27
CA TYR A 14 -1.33 -5.08 -4.98
C TYR A 14 -0.57 -6.08 -4.11
N PHE A 15 -0.98 -7.34 -4.12
CA PHE A 15 -0.25 -8.43 -3.45
C PHE A 15 1.20 -8.52 -3.94
N ILE A 16 1.41 -8.50 -5.26
CA ILE A 16 2.76 -8.57 -5.84
C ILE A 16 3.58 -7.33 -5.43
N MET A 17 3.07 -6.13 -5.65
CA MET A 17 3.78 -4.89 -5.31
C MET A 17 4.06 -4.74 -3.81
N ALA A 18 3.17 -5.23 -2.97
CA ALA A 18 3.34 -5.21 -1.52
C ALA A 18 4.43 -6.19 -1.04
N ASN A 19 4.57 -7.35 -1.67
CA ASN A 19 5.40 -8.45 -1.17
C ASN A 19 6.71 -8.67 -1.91
N TYR A 20 6.83 -8.19 -3.15
CA TYR A 20 7.98 -8.48 -4.02
C TYR A 20 8.55 -7.19 -4.62
N ASP A 21 9.79 -7.27 -5.12
CA ASP A 21 10.44 -6.14 -5.77
C ASP A 21 9.94 -5.95 -7.20
N THR A 22 9.24 -4.86 -7.42
CA THR A 22 8.74 -4.42 -8.73
C THR A 22 9.51 -3.21 -9.29
N SER A 23 10.66 -2.87 -8.73
CA SER A 23 11.45 -1.69 -9.14
C SER A 23 11.91 -1.72 -10.59
N LYS A 24 12.00 -2.90 -11.20
CA LYS A 24 12.32 -3.09 -12.62
C LYS A 24 11.17 -2.76 -13.57
N GLU A 25 9.94 -2.72 -13.05
CA GLU A 25 8.78 -2.32 -13.85
C GLU A 25 8.77 -0.81 -14.09
N LYS A 26 8.09 -0.38 -15.14
CA LYS A 26 7.98 1.05 -15.46
C LYS A 26 7.38 1.81 -14.27
N ASP A 27 8.15 2.74 -13.72
CA ASP A 27 7.76 3.52 -12.52
C ASP A 27 7.57 2.67 -11.25
N GLY A 28 8.06 1.45 -11.19
CA GLY A 28 7.84 0.50 -10.10
C GLY A 28 6.43 -0.07 -10.04
N ILE A 29 5.59 0.22 -11.04
CA ILE A 29 4.17 -0.15 -11.07
C ILE A 29 3.94 -1.35 -11.96
N LEU A 30 3.47 -2.44 -11.39
CA LEU A 30 2.96 -3.60 -12.13
C LEU A 30 1.56 -3.30 -12.66
N ARG A 31 1.29 -3.57 -13.95
CA ARG A 31 -0.04 -3.48 -14.55
C ARG A 31 -0.76 -4.81 -14.52
N GLU A 32 -2.11 -4.79 -14.57
CA GLU A 32 -2.90 -6.01 -14.53
C GLU A 32 -2.59 -6.98 -15.69
N ASP A 33 -2.31 -6.47 -16.89
CA ASP A 33 -1.93 -7.24 -18.07
C ASP A 33 -0.49 -7.80 -18.02
N GLN A 34 0.34 -7.33 -17.12
CA GLN A 34 1.73 -7.77 -16.91
C GLN A 34 1.88 -8.84 -15.82
N ILE A 35 0.85 -9.12 -15.04
CA ILE A 35 0.92 -10.01 -13.87
C ILE A 35 1.48 -11.39 -14.24
N TYR A 36 0.97 -12.00 -15.31
CA TYR A 36 1.43 -13.33 -15.74
C TYR A 36 2.90 -13.32 -16.14
N SER A 37 3.31 -12.39 -16.99
CA SER A 37 4.71 -12.27 -17.42
C SER A 37 5.65 -11.93 -16.26
N TRP A 38 5.17 -11.11 -15.31
CA TRP A 38 5.95 -10.80 -14.12
C TRP A 38 6.20 -12.05 -13.26
N LEU A 39 5.16 -12.83 -12.97
CA LEU A 39 5.28 -14.07 -12.21
C LEU A 39 6.26 -15.04 -12.88
N SER A 40 6.12 -15.27 -14.18
CA SER A 40 7.01 -16.15 -14.94
C SER A 40 8.47 -15.69 -14.94
N ASN A 41 8.72 -14.38 -14.99
CA ASN A 41 10.07 -13.82 -15.06
C ASN A 41 10.71 -13.61 -13.67
N ASN A 42 9.96 -13.68 -12.60
CA ASN A 42 10.42 -13.42 -11.22
C ASN A 42 10.11 -14.60 -10.27
N ASN A 43 10.10 -15.82 -10.81
CA ASN A 43 9.90 -17.01 -10.01
C ASN A 43 10.99 -17.19 -8.93
N ASP A 44 12.20 -16.66 -9.15
CA ASP A 44 13.27 -16.57 -8.16
C ASP A 44 12.88 -15.81 -6.90
N GLN A 45 12.01 -14.81 -7.01
CA GLN A 45 11.50 -14.05 -5.86
C GLN A 45 10.27 -14.71 -5.21
N CYS A 46 9.29 -15.11 -5.99
CA CYS A 46 8.00 -15.58 -5.47
C CYS A 46 7.96 -17.11 -5.27
N GLN A 47 8.85 -17.88 -5.89
CA GLN A 47 9.02 -19.33 -5.77
C GLN A 47 7.71 -20.12 -5.97
N TYR A 48 6.81 -19.60 -6.84
CA TYR A 48 5.49 -20.22 -6.99
C TYR A 48 5.56 -21.60 -7.68
N GLU A 49 6.60 -21.86 -8.47
CA GLU A 49 6.82 -23.17 -9.11
C GLU A 49 7.44 -24.18 -8.14
N GLU A 50 8.46 -23.78 -7.36
CA GLU A 50 9.16 -24.64 -6.41
C GLU A 50 8.38 -24.84 -5.11
N LYS A 51 7.65 -23.81 -4.66
CA LYS A 51 6.92 -23.79 -3.39
C LYS A 51 5.49 -23.31 -3.56
N PRO A 52 4.68 -23.94 -4.42
CA PRO A 52 3.33 -23.47 -4.75
C PRO A 52 2.42 -23.35 -3.51
N PHE A 53 2.53 -24.27 -2.56
CA PHE A 53 1.72 -24.21 -1.34
C PHE A 53 2.05 -23.00 -0.48
N GLN A 54 3.33 -22.64 -0.34
CA GLN A 54 3.74 -21.47 0.43
C GLN A 54 3.27 -20.18 -0.24
N PHE A 55 3.38 -20.10 -1.56
CA PHE A 55 2.88 -18.97 -2.33
C PHE A 55 1.37 -18.78 -2.16
N VAL A 56 0.61 -19.88 -2.26
CA VAL A 56 -0.86 -19.86 -2.10
C VAL A 56 -1.26 -19.51 -0.66
N GLU A 57 -0.59 -20.06 0.36
CA GLU A 57 -0.89 -19.72 1.77
C GLU A 57 -0.58 -18.25 2.07
N LYS A 58 0.51 -17.70 1.55
CA LYS A 58 0.81 -16.26 1.65
C LYS A 58 -0.28 -15.42 0.98
N MET A 59 -0.67 -15.79 -0.23
CA MET A 59 -1.74 -15.09 -0.95
C MET A 59 -3.07 -15.14 -0.18
N LYS A 60 -3.42 -16.30 0.38
CA LYS A 60 -4.62 -16.49 1.20
C LYS A 60 -4.59 -15.64 2.47
N HIS A 61 -3.43 -15.59 3.15
CA HIS A 61 -3.24 -14.71 4.30
C HIS A 61 -3.51 -13.26 3.92
N ASP A 62 -2.90 -12.78 2.84
CA ASP A 62 -3.01 -11.40 2.39
C ASP A 62 -4.41 -11.04 1.86
N VAL A 63 -5.14 -11.99 1.26
CA VAL A 63 -6.57 -11.81 0.93
C VAL A 63 -7.37 -11.51 2.20
N ASN A 64 -7.14 -12.26 3.28
CA ASN A 64 -7.84 -12.05 4.54
C ASN A 64 -7.50 -10.68 5.16
N LEU A 65 -6.23 -10.28 5.15
CA LEU A 65 -5.82 -8.94 5.58
C LEU A 65 -6.43 -7.85 4.71
N TYR A 66 -6.40 -8.02 3.39
CA TYR A 66 -6.99 -7.07 2.45
C TYR A 66 -8.49 -6.85 2.73
N VAL A 67 -9.25 -7.94 2.91
CA VAL A 67 -10.67 -7.87 3.26
C VAL A 67 -10.87 -7.20 4.61
N LYS A 68 -10.07 -7.56 5.63
CA LYS A 68 -10.10 -6.95 6.96
C LYS A 68 -9.89 -5.44 6.89
N TYR A 69 -8.83 -5.00 6.22
CA TYR A 69 -8.52 -3.58 6.09
C TYR A 69 -9.56 -2.83 5.24
N ARG A 70 -10.02 -3.45 4.14
CA ARG A 70 -11.04 -2.84 3.28
C ARG A 70 -12.36 -2.59 4.00
N LYS A 71 -12.75 -3.50 4.88
CA LYS A 71 -13.96 -3.37 5.71
C LYS A 71 -13.71 -2.54 6.97
N ALA A 72 -12.46 -2.24 7.30
CA ALA A 72 -12.06 -1.63 8.57
C ALA A 72 -12.75 -2.32 9.76
N GLN A 73 -12.70 -3.68 9.78
CA GLN A 73 -13.38 -4.50 10.78
C GLN A 73 -12.64 -4.46 12.13
N GLY A 74 -13.42 -4.47 13.20
CA GLY A 74 -12.97 -4.45 14.59
C GLY A 74 -13.14 -3.08 15.25
N ASP A 75 -13.08 -3.07 16.57
CA ASP A 75 -13.30 -1.87 17.39
C ASP A 75 -11.99 -1.23 17.86
N ASP A 76 -10.84 -1.63 17.29
CA ASP A 76 -9.58 -1.01 17.63
C ASP A 76 -9.51 0.43 17.10
N ALA A 77 -8.84 1.31 17.84
CA ALA A 77 -8.66 2.72 17.46
C ALA A 77 -8.00 2.88 16.08
N GLY A 78 -7.13 1.94 15.69
CA GLY A 78 -6.47 1.96 14.39
C GLY A 78 -7.41 1.74 13.22
N ASN A 79 -8.54 1.06 13.40
CA ASN A 79 -9.53 0.88 12.34
C ASN A 79 -10.31 2.15 12.03
N MET A 80 -10.38 3.11 12.96
CA MET A 80 -10.95 4.43 12.71
C MET A 80 -10.18 5.16 11.60
N HIS A 81 -8.86 5.08 11.59
CA HIS A 81 -8.01 5.67 10.54
C HIS A 81 -8.35 5.14 9.15
N LEU A 82 -8.55 3.81 9.00
CA LEU A 82 -8.95 3.21 7.73
C LEU A 82 -10.38 3.58 7.30
N LYS A 83 -11.31 3.76 8.26
CA LYS A 83 -12.64 4.31 7.97
C LYS A 83 -12.54 5.75 7.45
N ASN A 84 -11.71 6.57 8.08
CA ASN A 84 -11.47 7.96 7.66
C ASN A 84 -10.88 8.02 6.25
N VAL A 85 -9.93 7.14 5.90
CA VAL A 85 -9.43 7.03 4.52
C VAL A 85 -10.57 6.82 3.52
N THR A 86 -11.50 5.92 3.82
CA THR A 86 -12.67 5.67 2.96
C THR A 86 -13.60 6.88 2.89
N MET A 87 -13.78 7.61 3.98
CA MET A 87 -14.60 8.83 3.99
C MET A 87 -13.95 9.97 3.21
N LEU A 88 -12.63 10.13 3.29
CA LEU A 88 -11.88 11.20 2.63
C LEU A 88 -11.76 10.97 1.11
N ALA A 89 -11.38 9.77 0.71
CA ALA A 89 -11.04 9.48 -0.69
C ALA A 89 -12.12 8.70 -1.45
N GLY A 90 -13.20 8.29 -0.76
CA GLY A 90 -14.32 7.55 -1.33
C GLY A 90 -14.09 6.04 -1.45
N ASN A 91 -15.18 5.30 -1.66
CA ASN A 91 -15.18 3.84 -1.71
C ASN A 91 -14.36 3.24 -2.87
N SER A 92 -14.13 3.99 -3.94
CA SER A 92 -13.33 3.54 -5.08
C SER A 92 -11.82 3.60 -4.84
N TYR A 93 -11.36 4.38 -3.85
CA TYR A 93 -9.95 4.52 -3.51
C TYR A 93 -9.46 3.27 -2.75
N LYS A 94 -8.42 2.63 -3.27
CA LYS A 94 -7.90 1.35 -2.73
C LYS A 94 -6.38 1.31 -2.64
N LEU A 95 -5.66 2.36 -3.09
CA LEU A 95 -4.20 2.36 -3.13
C LEU A 95 -3.54 2.14 -1.76
N HIS A 96 -4.16 2.66 -0.69
CA HIS A 96 -3.67 2.47 0.68
C HIS A 96 -3.60 1.00 1.11
N LEU A 97 -4.43 0.12 0.52
CA LEU A 97 -4.44 -1.31 0.85
C LEU A 97 -3.13 -2.00 0.44
N MET A 98 -2.46 -1.51 -0.61
CA MET A 98 -1.12 -1.99 -0.98
C MET A 98 -0.10 -1.72 0.15
N LEU A 99 -0.11 -0.52 0.73
CA LEU A 99 0.74 -0.18 1.88
C LEU A 99 0.41 -1.04 3.10
N MET A 100 -0.88 -1.27 3.36
CA MET A 100 -1.33 -2.10 4.49
C MET A 100 -0.92 -3.57 4.34
N LEU A 101 -0.87 -4.11 3.12
CA LEU A 101 -0.34 -5.45 2.87
C LEU A 101 1.18 -5.49 3.08
N ALA A 102 1.93 -4.46 2.64
CA ALA A 102 3.37 -4.38 2.85
C ALA A 102 3.75 -4.30 4.35
N ALA A 103 2.84 -3.84 5.19
CA ALA A 103 3.02 -3.68 6.64
C ALA A 103 2.71 -4.95 7.46
N SER A 104 2.62 -6.12 6.83
CA SER A 104 2.21 -7.37 7.48
C SER A 104 3.14 -7.85 8.59
N GLU A 105 4.40 -7.42 8.59
CA GLU A 105 5.43 -7.79 9.57
C GLU A 105 5.56 -6.80 10.75
N MET A 106 4.78 -5.71 10.74
CA MET A 106 4.79 -4.75 11.84
C MET A 106 4.16 -5.34 13.10
N ASP A 107 4.75 -5.03 14.25
CA ASP A 107 4.11 -5.29 15.55
C ASP A 107 2.81 -4.45 15.69
N GLU A 108 2.02 -4.73 16.73
CA GLU A 108 0.72 -4.11 16.92
C GLU A 108 0.80 -2.60 17.11
N GLU A 109 1.82 -2.11 17.83
CA GLU A 109 2.05 -0.68 18.07
C GLU A 109 2.42 0.04 16.76
N ALA A 110 3.40 -0.50 16.02
CA ALA A 110 3.81 0.04 14.73
C ALA A 110 2.65 0.03 13.72
N LEU A 111 1.88 -1.06 13.66
CA LEU A 111 0.75 -1.18 12.75
C LEU A 111 -0.36 -0.16 13.07
N SER A 112 -0.64 0.07 14.37
CA SER A 112 -1.60 1.10 14.79
C SER A 112 -1.16 2.50 14.37
N LYS A 113 0.09 2.88 14.66
CA LYS A 113 0.70 4.14 14.20
C LYS A 113 0.72 4.25 12.67
N PHE A 114 1.02 3.15 11.98
CA PHE A 114 1.08 3.16 10.52
C PHE A 114 -0.28 3.46 9.88
N LYS A 115 -1.38 2.97 10.43
CA LYS A 115 -2.74 3.31 9.98
C LYS A 115 -3.01 4.83 10.08
N GLU A 116 -2.54 5.49 11.15
CA GLU A 116 -2.62 6.95 11.30
C GLU A 116 -1.78 7.67 10.23
N VAL A 117 -0.55 7.18 9.98
CA VAL A 117 0.31 7.71 8.91
C VAL A 117 -0.37 7.58 7.54
N VAL A 118 -0.98 6.44 7.25
CA VAL A 118 -1.71 6.19 5.99
C VAL A 118 -2.88 7.15 5.84
N GLU A 119 -3.68 7.37 6.89
CA GLU A 119 -4.76 8.36 6.87
C GLU A 119 -4.21 9.75 6.56
N SER A 120 -3.16 10.17 7.26
CA SER A 120 -2.53 11.48 7.08
C SER A 120 -2.03 11.67 5.64
N VAL A 121 -1.35 10.68 5.08
CA VAL A 121 -0.87 10.72 3.69
C VAL A 121 -2.02 10.83 2.70
N VAL A 122 -3.08 10.03 2.87
CA VAL A 122 -4.26 10.09 2.00
C VAL A 122 -4.96 11.44 2.12
N TYR A 123 -5.08 12.00 3.33
CA TYR A 123 -5.58 13.35 3.53
C TYR A 123 -4.80 14.38 2.70
N TYR A 124 -3.46 14.33 2.75
CA TYR A 124 -2.62 15.22 1.96
C TYR A 124 -2.76 15.01 0.45
N THR A 125 -2.94 13.77 -0.03
CA THR A 125 -3.18 13.53 -1.46
C THR A 125 -4.49 14.16 -1.93
N VAL A 126 -5.55 14.06 -1.12
CA VAL A 126 -6.87 14.62 -1.44
C VAL A 126 -6.83 16.15 -1.43
N ILE A 127 -6.34 16.76 -0.35
CA ILE A 127 -6.29 18.23 -0.19
C ILE A 127 -5.42 18.87 -1.27
N ASN A 128 -4.27 18.28 -1.59
CA ASN A 128 -3.36 18.81 -2.59
C ASN A 128 -3.68 18.33 -4.01
N ARG A 129 -4.78 17.59 -4.24
CA ARG A 129 -5.21 17.08 -5.55
C ARG A 129 -4.10 16.31 -6.27
N ILE A 130 -3.33 15.51 -5.51
CA ILE A 130 -2.28 14.68 -6.08
C ILE A 130 -2.91 13.60 -6.96
N THR A 131 -2.42 13.46 -8.17
CA THR A 131 -2.99 12.48 -9.10
C THR A 131 -2.77 11.04 -8.62
N THR A 132 -3.71 10.18 -8.95
CA THR A 132 -3.62 8.74 -8.63
C THR A 132 -2.31 8.12 -9.09
N ASN A 133 -1.80 8.53 -10.25
CA ASN A 133 -0.56 8.02 -10.81
C ASN A 133 0.67 8.38 -9.95
N ILE A 134 0.76 9.63 -9.49
CA ILE A 134 1.83 10.06 -8.57
C ILE A 134 1.74 9.32 -7.26
N THR A 135 0.54 9.23 -6.69
CA THR A 135 0.29 8.51 -5.42
C THR A 135 0.69 7.04 -5.54
N GLU A 136 0.30 6.37 -6.62
CA GLU A 136 0.59 4.96 -6.83
C GLU A 136 2.09 4.68 -6.96
N ARG A 137 2.83 5.51 -7.72
CA ARG A 137 4.30 5.43 -7.82
C ARG A 137 4.96 5.58 -6.46
N THR A 138 4.53 6.57 -5.70
CA THR A 138 5.05 6.82 -4.36
C THR A 138 4.80 5.62 -3.46
N PHE A 139 3.58 5.10 -3.44
CA PHE A 139 3.24 3.96 -2.59
C PHE A 139 3.99 2.69 -3.01
N ALA A 140 4.11 2.42 -4.31
CA ALA A 140 4.89 1.30 -4.81
C ALA A 140 6.36 1.39 -4.38
N SER A 141 6.97 2.58 -4.46
CA SER A 141 8.35 2.78 -4.01
C SER A 141 8.53 2.56 -2.51
N TRP A 142 7.53 2.93 -1.70
CA TRP A 142 7.58 2.76 -0.25
C TRP A 142 7.41 1.30 0.20
N CYS A 143 6.72 0.45 -0.56
CA CYS A 143 6.48 -0.94 -0.18
C CYS A 143 7.77 -1.70 0.13
N SER A 144 8.86 -1.45 -0.60
CA SER A 144 10.15 -2.11 -0.38
C SER A 144 10.77 -1.81 0.99
N GLU A 145 10.54 -0.61 1.53
CA GLU A 145 11.00 -0.21 2.86
C GLU A 145 10.02 -0.66 3.94
N ILE A 146 8.73 -0.47 3.72
CA ILE A 146 7.65 -0.83 4.66
C ILE A 146 7.74 -2.32 5.04
N ARG A 147 8.05 -3.21 4.09
CA ARG A 147 8.23 -4.65 4.36
C ARG A 147 9.29 -4.97 5.41
N ARG A 148 10.22 -4.05 5.67
CA ARG A 148 11.33 -4.23 6.63
C ARG A 148 11.05 -3.58 7.98
N ILE A 149 9.94 -2.87 8.11
CA ILE A 149 9.55 -2.18 9.34
C ILE A 149 8.82 -3.18 10.23
N THR A 150 9.34 -3.37 11.44
CA THR A 150 8.76 -4.30 12.42
C THR A 150 8.35 -3.60 13.71
N SER A 151 8.89 -2.40 14.00
CA SER A 151 8.67 -1.67 15.26
C SER A 151 8.30 -0.22 15.03
N ALA A 152 7.72 0.42 16.04
CA ALA A 152 7.37 1.84 16.03
C ALA A 152 8.59 2.75 15.78
N GLU A 153 9.76 2.42 16.32
CA GLU A 153 11.00 3.19 16.09
C GLU A 153 11.43 3.16 14.62
N SER A 154 11.41 1.97 13.99
CA SER A 154 11.74 1.83 12.57
C SER A 154 10.72 2.53 11.67
N LEU A 155 9.45 2.57 12.09
CA LEU A 155 8.41 3.34 11.43
C LEU A 155 8.66 4.84 11.52
N ASP A 156 8.99 5.35 12.70
CA ASP A 156 9.27 6.79 12.89
C ASP A 156 10.46 7.24 12.02
N ALA A 157 11.50 6.42 11.92
CA ALA A 157 12.63 6.68 11.03
C ALA A 157 12.22 6.73 9.53
N PHE A 158 11.37 5.81 9.09
CA PHE A 158 10.81 5.81 7.73
C PHE A 158 9.94 7.05 7.49
N VAL A 159 9.06 7.41 8.42
CA VAL A 159 8.19 8.58 8.30
C VAL A 159 9.02 9.86 8.15
N ALA A 160 10.05 10.03 9.00
CA ALA A 160 10.93 11.22 8.96
C ALA A 160 11.70 11.33 7.64
N ARG A 161 12.19 10.19 7.12
CA ARG A 161 13.05 10.16 5.93
C ARG A 161 12.29 10.18 4.61
N ALA A 162 11.16 9.48 4.51
CA ALA A 162 10.45 9.25 3.26
C ALA A 162 9.10 9.95 3.20
N VAL A 163 8.27 9.83 4.24
CA VAL A 163 6.89 10.33 4.19
C VAL A 163 6.86 11.86 4.30
N ILE A 164 7.47 12.43 5.33
CA ILE A 164 7.45 13.90 5.57
C ILE A 164 8.01 14.68 4.38
N PRO A 165 9.19 14.36 3.82
CA PRO A 165 9.71 15.08 2.67
C PRO A 165 8.79 15.01 1.45
N THR A 166 8.22 13.84 1.18
CA THR A 166 7.30 13.64 0.04
C THR A 166 6.05 14.49 0.19
N VAL A 167 5.39 14.43 1.34
CA VAL A 167 4.16 15.20 1.61
C VAL A 167 4.45 16.71 1.57
N THR A 168 5.62 17.12 2.06
CA THR A 168 6.06 18.54 2.01
C THR A 168 6.26 19.01 0.58
N SER A 169 6.86 18.19 -0.29
CA SER A 169 7.01 18.53 -1.72
C SER A 169 5.66 18.71 -2.40
N TRP A 170 4.70 17.83 -2.15
CA TRP A 170 3.35 17.95 -2.70
C TRP A 170 2.65 19.25 -2.31
N LYS A 171 2.85 19.70 -1.07
CA LYS A 171 2.30 20.98 -0.58
C LYS A 171 2.92 22.17 -1.32
N GLN A 172 4.23 22.16 -1.54
CA GLN A 172 4.96 23.24 -2.23
C GLN A 172 4.56 23.35 -3.70
N ASP A 173 4.48 22.23 -4.41
CA ASP A 173 4.08 22.19 -5.81
C ASP A 173 2.67 22.75 -6.02
N ASN A 174 1.77 22.50 -5.10
CA ASN A 174 0.41 23.01 -5.17
C ASN A 174 0.33 24.52 -4.88
N GLN A 175 1.08 25.01 -3.90
CA GLN A 175 1.11 26.47 -3.62
C GLN A 175 1.61 27.27 -4.83
N SER A 176 2.59 26.75 -5.58
CA SER A 176 3.08 27.38 -6.81
C SER A 176 2.04 27.41 -7.94
N ASN A 177 1.12 26.45 -7.97
CA ASN A 177 0.04 26.34 -8.97
C ASN A 177 -1.18 27.25 -8.64
N PHE A 178 -1.38 27.59 -7.36
CA PHE A 178 -2.45 28.52 -6.96
C PHE A 178 -2.05 30.01 -7.12
N MET A 179 -0.77 30.30 -7.27
CA MET A 179 -0.26 31.68 -7.45
C MET A 179 -0.03 32.07 -8.92
N ARG A 180 -0.40 31.22 -9.86
CA ARG A 180 -0.43 31.48 -11.31
C ARG A 180 -1.87 31.63 -11.79
#